data_9d06dc5ed718f089629b7c4d44c8b7aa
#
_entry.id   9d06dc5ed718f089629b7c4d44c8b7aa
#
_cell.length_a   1.000
_cell.length_b   1.000
_cell.length_c   1.000
_cell.angle_alpha   90.00
_cell.angle_beta   90.00
_cell.angle_gamma   90.00
#
_symmetry.space_group_name_H-M   'P 1'
#
loop_
_entity.id
_entity.type
_entity.pdbx_description
1 polymer ?
#
loop_
_entity_poly.entity_id
_entity_poly.type
_entity_poly.pdbx_seq_one_letter_code
_entity_poly.pdbx_strand_id
1 'polypeptide(L)'
;DLEFLARYTNAHWLVRRAPGTADDGLFVRGRDGKPLAYDRNTDQIVDAARTDISPAMRGCFPLHEAAPGDGGSDGEAVPAFQLLLDRYLDERYSPDAVAGQTGIDADRIRRIAAELAHAAFEQEISLDVEWTDWAGRKHDKIIGRPVSMHAMRGISAHSNGFQTCRAIHLLQMLLGSIDCPGGFRYKPPFPRPAPPGPKPAGKPHQVS
;
A
#
# COMPACT_ATOMS: atom_id res chain seq x y z
N ASP A 1 -1.59 9.81 0.84
CA ASP A 1 -0.19 10.26 1.04
C ASP A 1 0.72 9.52 0.06
N LEU A 2 1.02 10.14 -1.08
CA LEU A 2 1.82 9.51 -2.15
C LEU A 2 3.28 9.30 -1.73
N GLU A 3 3.82 10.17 -0.90
CA GLU A 3 5.19 10.06 -0.42
C GLU A 3 5.33 8.86 0.53
N PHE A 4 4.37 8.68 1.42
CA PHE A 4 4.29 7.51 2.28
C PHE A 4 4.20 6.22 1.46
N LEU A 5 3.31 6.18 0.46
CA LEU A 5 3.15 5.01 -0.40
C LEU A 5 4.42 4.67 -1.18
N ALA A 6 5.11 5.68 -1.72
CA ALA A 6 6.36 5.50 -2.46
C ALA A 6 7.51 5.01 -1.56
N ARG A 7 7.54 5.43 -0.29
CA ARG A 7 8.63 5.07 0.65
C ARG A 7 8.44 3.72 1.32
N TYR A 8 7.20 3.38 1.67
CA TYR A 8 6.93 2.28 2.62
C TYR A 8 6.11 1.14 2.03
N THR A 9 5.76 1.23 0.74
CA THR A 9 4.98 0.19 0.07
C THR A 9 5.56 -0.16 -1.30
N ASN A 10 4.99 -1.17 -1.93
CA ASN A 10 5.31 -1.56 -3.31
C ASN A 10 4.49 -0.78 -4.36
N ALA A 11 3.88 0.33 -4.00
CA ALA A 11 2.99 1.09 -4.86
C ALA A 11 3.65 1.58 -6.17
N HIS A 12 4.95 1.86 -6.14
CA HIS A 12 5.74 2.31 -7.28
C HIS A 12 6.39 1.18 -8.09
N TRP A 13 6.28 -0.08 -7.64
CA TRP A 13 6.84 -1.20 -8.39
C TRP A 13 6.09 -1.39 -9.70
N LEU A 14 6.84 -1.64 -10.76
CA LEU A 14 6.27 -1.86 -12.08
C LEU A 14 5.63 -3.26 -12.19
N VAL A 15 4.44 -3.28 -12.74
CA VAL A 15 3.66 -4.48 -13.03
C VAL A 15 3.49 -4.58 -14.55
N ARG A 16 3.81 -5.73 -15.12
CA ARG A 16 3.69 -5.98 -16.56
C ARG A 16 2.24 -5.96 -17.00
N ARG A 17 1.98 -5.31 -18.11
CA ARG A 17 0.73 -5.37 -18.88
C ARG A 17 0.96 -6.16 -20.16
N ALA A 18 0.55 -7.40 -20.14
CA ALA A 18 0.68 -8.31 -21.29
C ALA A 18 -0.53 -9.27 -21.35
N PRO A 19 -1.73 -8.74 -21.62
CA PRO A 19 -2.98 -9.51 -21.58
C PRO A 19 -2.91 -10.79 -22.43
N GLY A 20 -3.31 -11.91 -21.84
CA GLY A 20 -3.29 -13.20 -22.51
C GLY A 20 -1.96 -13.96 -22.41
N THR A 21 -0.96 -13.42 -21.72
CA THR A 21 0.30 -14.11 -21.45
C THR A 21 0.38 -14.56 -19.99
N ALA A 22 1.31 -15.48 -19.69
CA ALA A 22 1.57 -15.94 -18.31
C ALA A 22 2.20 -14.84 -17.43
N ASP A 23 2.78 -13.82 -18.03
CA ASP A 23 3.51 -12.75 -17.33
C ASP A 23 2.62 -11.53 -17.03
N ASP A 24 1.37 -11.53 -17.50
CA ASP A 24 0.43 -10.44 -17.22
C ASP A 24 0.15 -10.32 -15.72
N GLY A 25 0.28 -9.11 -15.20
CA GLY A 25 0.06 -8.83 -13.78
C GLY A 25 1.23 -9.18 -12.86
N LEU A 26 2.35 -9.69 -13.37
CA LEU A 26 3.54 -9.96 -12.58
C LEU A 26 4.39 -8.71 -12.41
N PHE A 27 5.10 -8.61 -11.27
CA PHE A 27 6.08 -7.55 -11.08
C PHE A 27 7.26 -7.70 -12.05
N VAL A 28 7.61 -6.60 -12.69
CA VAL A 28 8.82 -6.52 -13.51
C VAL A 28 10.04 -6.61 -12.61
N ARG A 29 10.97 -7.51 -12.95
CA ARG A 29 12.17 -7.76 -12.15
C ARG A 29 13.44 -7.65 -12.99
N GLY A 30 14.48 -7.14 -12.37
CA GLY A 30 15.82 -7.14 -12.93
C GLY A 30 16.44 -8.54 -12.98
N ARG A 31 17.63 -8.65 -13.58
CA ARG A 31 18.42 -9.93 -13.65
C ARG A 31 18.78 -10.50 -12.28
N ASP A 32 18.86 -9.65 -11.29
CA ASP A 32 19.11 -10.02 -9.88
C ASP A 32 17.82 -10.41 -9.12
N GLY A 33 16.66 -10.45 -9.80
CA GLY A 33 15.36 -10.78 -9.25
C GLY A 33 14.69 -9.67 -8.45
N LYS A 34 15.31 -8.49 -8.34
CA LYS A 34 14.73 -7.36 -7.64
C LYS A 34 13.62 -6.68 -8.44
N PRO A 35 12.59 -6.15 -7.78
CA PRO A 35 11.56 -5.38 -8.46
C PRO A 35 12.11 -4.09 -9.03
N LEU A 36 11.51 -3.63 -10.12
CA LEU A 36 11.89 -2.41 -10.82
C LEU A 36 10.84 -1.32 -10.67
N ALA A 37 11.28 -0.07 -10.77
CA ALA A 37 10.47 1.13 -10.76
C ALA A 37 10.92 2.08 -11.88
N TYR A 38 10.04 2.99 -12.29
CA TYR A 38 10.40 4.06 -13.21
C TYR A 38 10.79 5.31 -12.43
N ASP A 39 12.01 5.79 -12.65
CA ASP A 39 12.52 7.02 -12.04
C ASP A 39 12.26 8.22 -12.95
N ARG A 40 11.47 9.18 -12.49
CA ARG A 40 11.13 10.42 -13.22
C ARG A 40 12.28 11.42 -13.32
N ASN A 41 13.33 11.26 -12.52
CA ASN A 41 14.49 12.16 -12.60
C ASN A 41 15.40 11.81 -13.79
N THR A 42 15.45 10.53 -14.14
CA THR A 42 16.36 10.02 -15.18
C THR A 42 15.63 9.46 -16.39
N ASP A 43 14.29 9.36 -16.32
CA ASP A 43 13.44 8.69 -17.32
C ASP A 43 13.89 7.25 -17.61
N GLN A 44 14.29 6.53 -16.56
CA GLN A 44 14.80 5.16 -16.67
C GLN A 44 14.09 4.19 -15.72
N ILE A 45 14.10 2.93 -16.11
CA ILE A 45 13.67 1.82 -15.25
C ILE A 45 14.87 1.37 -14.41
N VAL A 46 14.71 1.42 -13.09
CA VAL A 46 15.78 1.20 -12.11
C VAL A 46 15.33 0.27 -10.98
N ASP A 47 16.25 -0.17 -10.14
CA ASP A 47 15.94 -0.94 -8.92
C ASP A 47 15.00 -0.13 -8.02
N ALA A 48 13.84 -0.70 -7.70
CA ALA A 48 12.80 -0.06 -6.88
C ALA A 48 13.23 0.18 -5.43
N ALA A 49 14.28 -0.49 -4.95
CA ALA A 49 14.79 -0.32 -3.59
C ALA A 49 15.70 0.92 -3.45
N ARG A 50 16.05 1.59 -4.53
CA ARG A 50 16.86 2.81 -4.50
C ARG A 50 16.12 3.93 -3.75
N THR A 51 16.86 4.68 -2.94
CA THR A 51 16.31 5.76 -2.11
C THR A 51 16.51 7.15 -2.73
N ASP A 52 17.32 7.24 -3.79
CA ASP A 52 17.68 8.46 -4.50
C ASP A 52 16.86 8.74 -5.75
N ILE A 53 15.78 7.98 -5.95
CA ILE A 53 14.87 8.11 -7.11
C ILE A 53 13.62 8.92 -6.79
N SER A 54 13.00 9.46 -7.84
CA SER A 54 11.64 10.01 -7.81
C SER A 54 10.70 9.02 -8.53
N PRO A 55 10.18 8.00 -7.84
CA PRO A 55 9.46 6.93 -8.50
C PRO A 55 8.12 7.42 -9.07
N ALA A 56 7.79 6.95 -10.26
CA ALA A 56 6.48 7.17 -10.84
C ALA A 56 5.43 6.35 -10.10
N MET A 57 4.34 6.99 -9.72
CA MET A 57 3.18 6.35 -9.09
C MET A 57 2.05 6.09 -10.09
N ARG A 58 2.11 6.72 -11.26
CA ARG A 58 1.14 6.63 -12.35
C ARG A 58 1.86 6.64 -13.69
N GLY A 59 1.18 6.18 -14.71
CA GLY A 59 1.67 6.16 -16.08
C GLY A 59 1.82 4.75 -16.62
N CYS A 60 2.14 4.66 -17.91
CA CYS A 60 2.43 3.43 -18.62
C CYS A 60 3.81 3.59 -19.28
N PHE A 61 4.69 2.65 -19.06
CA PHE A 61 6.08 2.74 -19.47
C PHE A 61 6.43 1.55 -20.37
N PRO A 62 7.04 1.79 -21.54
CA PRO A 62 7.45 0.72 -22.41
C PRO A 62 8.59 -0.08 -21.77
N LEU A 63 8.50 -1.38 -21.87
CA LEU A 63 9.57 -2.31 -21.53
C LEU A 63 10.32 -2.62 -22.84
N HIS A 64 11.40 -1.86 -23.10
CA HIS A 64 12.33 -2.17 -24.17
C HIS A 64 13.48 -3.03 -23.63
N GLU A 65 14.37 -3.53 -24.49
CA GLU A 65 15.56 -4.32 -24.13
C GLU A 65 16.41 -3.76 -22.98
N ALA A 66 16.11 -2.53 -22.56
CA ALA A 66 16.82 -1.82 -21.49
C ALA A 66 16.36 -2.19 -20.06
N ALA A 67 15.33 -2.99 -19.87
CA ALA A 67 15.06 -3.52 -18.55
C ALA A 67 16.06 -4.64 -18.25
N PRO A 68 17.13 -4.40 -17.46
CA PRO A 68 18.20 -5.38 -17.30
C PRO A 68 17.65 -6.64 -16.65
N GLY A 69 17.38 -7.68 -17.43
CA GLY A 69 17.07 -9.00 -16.92
C GLY A 69 15.66 -9.49 -17.07
N ASP A 70 14.81 -8.71 -17.65
CA ASP A 70 13.54 -9.23 -18.12
C ASP A 70 13.79 -10.09 -19.35
N GLY A 71 13.35 -11.34 -19.33
CA GLY A 71 13.62 -12.33 -20.41
C GLY A 71 13.00 -11.99 -21.76
N GLY A 72 12.98 -10.71 -22.13
CA GLY A 72 12.91 -10.23 -23.50
C GLY A 72 11.53 -10.29 -24.15
N SER A 73 10.48 -9.83 -23.53
CA SER A 73 9.30 -9.45 -24.31
C SER A 73 9.10 -7.95 -24.26
N ASP A 74 9.10 -7.33 -25.43
CA ASP A 74 8.54 -5.99 -25.60
C ASP A 74 7.17 -5.95 -24.97
N GLY A 75 6.87 -4.90 -24.23
CA GLY A 75 5.60 -4.78 -23.55
C GLY A 75 5.50 -3.45 -22.79
N GLU A 76 4.49 -3.35 -22.01
CA GLU A 76 4.24 -2.17 -21.18
C GLU A 76 4.22 -2.58 -19.70
N ALA A 77 4.58 -1.64 -18.85
CA ALA A 77 4.42 -1.79 -17.42
C ALA A 77 3.81 -0.53 -16.80
N VAL A 78 3.07 -0.74 -15.73
CA VAL A 78 2.45 0.33 -14.94
C VAL A 78 2.83 0.19 -13.48
N PRO A 79 2.95 1.27 -12.71
CA PRO A 79 3.10 1.17 -11.26
C PRO A 79 1.92 0.43 -10.63
N ALA A 80 2.17 -0.37 -9.59
CA ALA A 80 1.11 -1.07 -8.88
C ALA A 80 0.00 -0.13 -8.36
N PHE A 81 0.36 1.10 -8.00
CA PHE A 81 -0.60 2.12 -7.60
C PHE A 81 -1.56 2.53 -8.74
N GLN A 82 -1.09 2.55 -10.00
CA GLN A 82 -1.97 2.80 -11.15
C GLN A 82 -3.07 1.74 -11.25
N LEU A 83 -2.73 0.46 -11.08
CA LEU A 83 -3.73 -0.62 -11.10
C LEU A 83 -4.75 -0.50 -9.96
N LEU A 84 -4.29 -0.03 -8.79
CA LEU A 84 -5.18 0.25 -7.68
C LEU A 84 -6.16 1.37 -8.02
N LEU A 85 -5.67 2.45 -8.63
CA LEU A 85 -6.52 3.56 -9.09
C LEU A 85 -7.51 3.10 -10.16
N ASP A 86 -7.05 2.40 -11.19
CA ASP A 86 -7.89 1.87 -12.28
C ASP A 86 -9.05 1.04 -11.71
N ARG A 87 -8.79 0.28 -10.64
CA ARG A 87 -9.81 -0.52 -9.99
C ARG A 87 -10.76 0.29 -9.10
N TYR A 88 -10.23 1.11 -8.21
CA TYR A 88 -11.06 1.75 -7.17
C TYR A 88 -11.70 3.07 -7.63
N LEU A 89 -11.21 3.65 -8.72
CA LEU A 89 -11.86 4.79 -9.37
C LEU A 89 -12.81 4.38 -10.50
N ASP A 90 -13.00 3.08 -10.74
CA ASP A 90 -14.03 2.57 -11.64
C ASP A 90 -15.41 3.05 -11.13
N GLU A 91 -16.25 3.53 -12.04
CA GLU A 91 -17.58 4.09 -11.75
C GLU A 91 -18.46 3.14 -10.94
N ARG A 92 -18.28 1.82 -11.12
CA ARG A 92 -18.99 0.78 -10.35
C ARG A 92 -18.78 0.86 -8.84
N TYR A 93 -17.71 1.50 -8.40
CA TYR A 93 -17.37 1.68 -6.99
C TYR A 93 -17.55 3.12 -6.52
N SER A 94 -18.14 3.98 -7.36
CA SER A 94 -18.48 5.34 -6.94
C SER A 94 -19.48 5.33 -5.78
N PRO A 95 -19.48 6.36 -4.92
CA PRO A 95 -20.47 6.47 -3.84
C PRO A 95 -21.92 6.31 -4.32
N ASP A 96 -22.23 6.87 -5.49
CA ASP A 96 -23.58 6.77 -6.07
C ASP A 96 -23.92 5.33 -6.49
N ALA A 97 -23.00 4.63 -7.12
CA ALA A 97 -23.20 3.25 -7.55
C ALA A 97 -23.37 2.28 -6.37
N VAL A 98 -22.64 2.51 -5.26
CA VAL A 98 -22.67 1.59 -4.10
C VAL A 98 -23.74 1.95 -3.06
N ALA A 99 -24.34 3.14 -3.10
CA ALA A 99 -25.33 3.60 -2.13
C ALA A 99 -26.53 2.64 -2.01
N GLY A 100 -27.05 2.19 -3.15
CA GLY A 100 -28.16 1.23 -3.17
C GLY A 100 -27.84 -0.15 -2.61
N GLN A 101 -26.57 -0.58 -2.71
CA GLN A 101 -26.13 -1.87 -2.20
C GLN A 101 -25.80 -1.83 -0.71
N THR A 102 -25.26 -0.73 -0.24
CA THR A 102 -24.82 -0.56 1.15
C THR A 102 -25.91 -0.02 2.06
N GLY A 103 -26.94 0.61 1.51
CA GLY A 103 -27.93 1.35 2.26
C GLY A 103 -27.38 2.64 2.89
N ILE A 104 -26.21 3.10 2.47
CA ILE A 104 -25.56 4.32 2.94
C ILE A 104 -25.66 5.38 1.85
N ASP A 105 -26.17 6.55 2.21
CA ASP A 105 -26.29 7.68 1.31
C ASP A 105 -24.93 8.10 0.73
N ALA A 106 -24.90 8.40 -0.58
CA ALA A 106 -23.67 8.74 -1.30
C ALA A 106 -22.97 9.99 -0.72
N ASP A 107 -23.72 11.00 -0.33
CA ASP A 107 -23.16 12.22 0.24
C ASP A 107 -22.60 11.97 1.63
N ARG A 108 -23.16 11.03 2.38
CA ARG A 108 -22.60 10.59 3.66
C ARG A 108 -21.24 9.91 3.46
N ILE A 109 -21.11 9.06 2.41
CA ILE A 109 -19.82 8.42 2.07
C ILE A 109 -18.80 9.49 1.72
N ARG A 110 -19.16 10.45 0.85
CA ARG A 110 -18.25 11.55 0.45
C ARG A 110 -17.83 12.40 1.64
N ARG A 111 -18.80 12.74 2.52
CA ARG A 111 -18.50 13.52 3.71
C ARG A 111 -17.51 12.84 4.63
N ILE A 112 -17.69 11.55 4.93
CA ILE A 112 -16.78 10.80 5.77
C ILE A 112 -15.38 10.74 5.13
N ALA A 113 -15.30 10.51 3.81
CA ALA A 113 -14.03 10.50 3.11
C ALA A 113 -13.31 11.85 3.19
N ALA A 114 -14.06 12.97 3.04
CA ALA A 114 -13.51 14.32 3.16
C ALA A 114 -13.04 14.63 4.59
N GLU A 115 -13.81 14.23 5.60
CA GLU A 115 -13.44 14.40 7.02
C GLU A 115 -12.16 13.63 7.37
N LEU A 116 -12.02 12.40 6.88
CA LEU A 116 -10.80 11.59 7.06
C LEU A 116 -9.59 12.23 6.38
N ALA A 117 -9.75 12.71 5.15
CA ALA A 117 -8.70 13.40 4.41
C ALA A 117 -8.28 14.72 5.10
N HIS A 118 -9.26 15.52 5.53
CA HIS A 118 -9.02 16.75 6.27
C HIS A 118 -8.22 16.49 7.57
N ALA A 119 -8.66 15.51 8.37
CA ALA A 119 -7.94 15.15 9.59
C ALA A 119 -6.51 14.67 9.31
N ALA A 120 -6.31 13.85 8.27
CA ALA A 120 -4.99 13.31 7.96
C ALA A 120 -4.02 14.34 7.38
N PHE A 121 -4.49 15.27 6.53
CA PHE A 121 -3.61 16.11 5.71
C PHE A 121 -3.61 17.58 6.11
N GLU A 122 -4.67 18.06 6.75
CA GLU A 122 -4.79 19.45 7.18
C GLU A 122 -4.65 19.63 8.70
N GLN A 123 -4.80 18.53 9.46
CA GLN A 123 -4.59 18.51 10.92
C GLN A 123 -3.40 17.64 11.31
N GLU A 124 -2.40 17.55 10.43
CA GLU A 124 -1.20 16.74 10.70
C GLU A 124 -0.46 17.20 11.97
N ILE A 125 0.13 16.24 12.65
CA ILE A 125 0.95 16.48 13.84
C ILE A 125 2.40 16.55 13.38
N SER A 126 3.06 17.71 13.52
CA SER A 126 4.48 17.86 13.24
C SER A 126 5.27 17.92 14.54
N LEU A 127 6.19 16.97 14.72
CA LEU A 127 7.09 16.92 15.88
C LEU A 127 8.53 17.12 15.37
N ASP A 128 9.24 18.09 15.91
CA ASP A 128 10.64 18.37 15.60
C ASP A 128 11.55 17.37 16.30
N VAL A 129 11.49 16.11 15.85
CA VAL A 129 12.27 14.98 16.36
C VAL A 129 12.98 14.31 15.20
N GLU A 130 14.30 14.34 15.23
CA GLU A 130 15.13 13.62 14.27
C GLU A 130 14.98 12.11 14.48
N TRP A 131 14.82 11.38 13.40
CA TRP A 131 14.73 9.92 13.45
C TRP A 131 15.25 9.27 12.17
N THR A 132 15.49 7.98 12.25
CA THR A 132 15.93 7.18 11.11
C THR A 132 14.91 6.07 10.86
N ASP A 133 14.45 5.95 9.63
CA ASP A 133 13.50 4.92 9.25
C ASP A 133 14.18 3.54 9.09
N TRP A 134 13.37 2.51 8.87
CA TRP A 134 13.86 1.14 8.69
C TRP A 134 14.78 0.95 7.48
N ALA A 135 14.72 1.86 6.47
CA ALA A 135 15.59 1.85 5.30
C ALA A 135 16.88 2.67 5.52
N GLY A 136 17.10 3.20 6.73
CA GLY A 136 18.28 4.00 7.08
C GLY A 136 18.20 5.46 6.63
N ARG A 137 17.03 5.95 6.19
CA ARG A 137 16.84 7.35 5.80
C ARG A 137 16.66 8.21 7.05
N LYS A 138 17.36 9.33 7.07
CA LYS A 138 17.24 10.32 8.15
C LYS A 138 16.12 11.31 7.84
N HIS A 139 15.37 11.65 8.86
CA HIS A 139 14.26 12.59 8.83
C HIS A 139 14.41 13.58 9.97
N ASP A 140 14.19 14.86 9.71
CA ASP A 140 14.30 15.93 10.71
C ASP A 140 13.03 16.05 11.55
N LYS A 141 11.93 15.45 11.11
CA LYS A 141 10.61 15.56 11.74
C LYS A 141 9.88 14.22 11.73
N ILE A 142 9.02 14.04 12.70
CA ILE A 142 7.98 13.01 12.68
C ILE A 142 6.67 13.68 12.27
N ILE A 143 6.06 13.18 11.19
CA ILE A 143 4.73 13.62 10.75
C ILE A 143 3.69 12.60 11.21
N GLY A 144 2.76 13.05 12.02
CA GLY A 144 1.63 12.28 12.48
C GLY A 144 0.38 12.54 11.65
N ARG A 145 -0.41 11.50 11.42
CA ARG A 145 -1.70 11.55 10.72
C ARG A 145 -2.79 11.11 11.70
N PRO A 146 -3.56 12.04 12.33
CA PRO A 146 -4.46 11.71 13.43
C PRO A 146 -5.75 11.03 12.95
N VAL A 147 -5.61 9.95 12.22
CA VAL A 147 -6.70 9.08 11.77
C VAL A 147 -6.39 7.64 12.15
N SER A 148 -7.24 7.04 12.95
CA SER A 148 -7.10 5.66 13.36
C SER A 148 -8.41 4.91 13.23
N MET A 149 -8.38 3.69 12.72
CA MET A 149 -9.53 2.83 12.58
C MET A 149 -9.33 1.54 13.37
N HIS A 150 -10.22 1.28 14.29
CA HIS A 150 -10.20 0.06 15.08
C HIS A 150 -11.19 -0.96 14.51
N ALA A 151 -10.67 -2.12 14.15
CA ALA A 151 -11.48 -3.26 13.72
C ALA A 151 -11.23 -4.45 14.64
N MET A 152 -12.30 -5.01 15.18
CA MET A 152 -12.26 -6.18 16.05
C MET A 152 -12.79 -7.42 15.33
N ARG A 153 -12.86 -8.54 16.05
CA ARG A 153 -13.33 -9.84 15.54
C ARG A 153 -14.62 -9.78 14.73
N GLY A 154 -15.57 -8.92 15.09
CA GLY A 154 -16.84 -8.79 14.39
C GLY A 154 -16.70 -8.49 12.90
N ILE A 155 -15.80 -7.59 12.53
CA ILE A 155 -15.56 -7.23 11.13
C ILE A 155 -14.97 -8.39 10.32
N SER A 156 -14.13 -9.22 10.93
CA SER A 156 -13.49 -10.36 10.26
C SER A 156 -14.35 -11.63 10.27
N ALA A 157 -15.41 -11.69 11.07
CA ALA A 157 -16.23 -12.88 11.27
C ALA A 157 -17.34 -13.03 10.20
N HIS A 158 -17.05 -12.72 8.96
CA HIS A 158 -17.95 -12.83 7.81
C HIS A 158 -17.23 -13.56 6.66
N SER A 159 -17.98 -14.06 5.70
CA SER A 159 -17.42 -14.74 4.51
C SER A 159 -16.43 -13.86 3.71
N ASN A 160 -16.64 -12.54 3.73
CA ASN A 160 -15.79 -11.54 3.12
C ASN A 160 -14.90 -10.77 4.13
N GLY A 161 -14.81 -11.24 5.37
CA GLY A 161 -14.14 -10.54 6.47
C GLY A 161 -12.68 -10.19 6.19
N PHE A 162 -11.94 -11.07 5.52
CA PHE A 162 -10.56 -10.77 5.10
C PHE A 162 -10.51 -9.54 4.18
N GLN A 163 -11.38 -9.47 3.16
CA GLN A 163 -11.39 -8.36 2.22
C GLN A 163 -11.85 -7.06 2.88
N THR A 164 -12.76 -7.13 3.84
CA THR A 164 -13.20 -5.97 4.61
C THR A 164 -12.06 -5.42 5.48
N CYS A 165 -11.34 -6.26 6.20
CA CYS A 165 -10.16 -5.85 6.96
C CYS A 165 -9.07 -5.26 6.04
N ARG A 166 -8.83 -5.89 4.87
CA ARG A 166 -7.89 -5.38 3.87
C ARG A 166 -8.28 -3.99 3.36
N ALA A 167 -9.57 -3.72 3.12
CA ALA A 167 -10.04 -2.42 2.69
C ALA A 167 -9.78 -1.33 3.74
N ILE A 168 -9.98 -1.64 5.04
CA ILE A 168 -9.67 -0.72 6.14
C ILE A 168 -8.18 -0.41 6.20
N HIS A 169 -7.32 -1.42 6.09
CA HIS A 169 -5.87 -1.21 6.08
C HIS A 169 -5.40 -0.43 4.85
N LEU A 170 -5.98 -0.69 3.68
CA LEU A 170 -5.70 0.07 2.47
C LEU A 170 -6.03 1.56 2.67
N LEU A 171 -7.19 1.87 3.28
CA LEU A 171 -7.57 3.25 3.57
C LEU A 171 -6.56 3.93 4.50
N GLN A 172 -6.10 3.25 5.55
CA GLN A 172 -5.05 3.77 6.45
C GLN A 172 -3.71 4.00 5.73
N MET A 173 -3.32 3.11 4.80
CA MET A 173 -2.12 3.31 3.96
C MET A 173 -2.27 4.53 3.04
N LEU A 174 -3.43 4.72 2.42
CA LEU A 174 -3.69 5.88 1.56
C LEU A 174 -3.61 7.20 2.33
N LEU A 175 -4.03 7.19 3.59
CA LEU A 175 -3.95 8.35 4.49
C LEU A 175 -2.55 8.54 5.10
N GLY A 176 -1.64 7.56 4.97
CA GLY A 176 -0.33 7.61 5.62
C GLY A 176 -0.39 7.51 7.15
N SER A 177 -1.47 6.93 7.70
CA SER A 177 -1.75 6.92 9.13
C SER A 177 -1.26 5.67 9.87
N ILE A 178 -0.34 4.90 9.29
CA ILE A 178 0.21 3.69 9.92
C ILE A 178 1.51 4.02 10.65
N ASP A 179 1.59 3.56 11.91
CA ASP A 179 2.78 3.69 12.78
C ASP A 179 3.32 5.14 12.94
N CYS A 180 2.43 6.11 12.91
CA CYS A 180 2.74 7.51 13.15
C CYS A 180 1.93 8.08 14.32
N PRO A 181 2.34 9.23 14.91
CA PRO A 181 1.57 9.89 15.97
C PRO A 181 0.12 10.16 15.56
N GLY A 182 -0.82 9.80 16.43
CA GLY A 182 -2.27 9.93 16.18
C GLY A 182 -2.88 8.89 15.24
N GLY A 183 -2.05 8.12 14.55
CA GLY A 183 -2.46 7.11 13.58
C GLY A 183 -2.69 5.72 14.18
N PHE A 184 -2.85 4.74 13.31
CA PHE A 184 -3.02 3.34 13.67
C PHE A 184 -1.69 2.69 14.04
N ARG A 185 -1.64 2.06 15.19
CA ARG A 185 -0.47 1.33 15.64
C ARG A 185 -0.55 -0.14 15.23
N TYR A 186 0.41 -0.57 14.42
CA TYR A 186 0.46 -1.94 13.92
C TYR A 186 0.86 -2.94 15.00
N LYS A 187 1.75 -2.57 15.92
CA LYS A 187 2.17 -3.41 17.03
C LYS A 187 1.38 -3.09 18.29
N PRO A 188 0.91 -4.11 19.04
CA PRO A 188 0.37 -3.88 20.38
C PRO A 188 1.39 -3.15 21.25
N PRO A 189 0.98 -2.18 22.07
CA PRO A 189 1.88 -1.40 22.91
C PRO A 189 2.60 -2.25 23.98
N PHE A 190 2.09 -3.44 24.26
CA PHE A 190 2.65 -4.34 25.26
C PHE A 190 3.11 -5.64 24.59
N PRO A 191 4.39 -6.02 24.74
CA PRO A 191 4.81 -7.35 24.34
C PRO A 191 4.03 -8.36 25.16
N ARG A 192 3.34 -9.28 24.52
CA ARG A 192 2.79 -10.43 25.21
C ARG A 192 3.97 -11.28 25.68
N PRO A 193 4.06 -11.62 26.97
CA PRO A 193 5.07 -12.57 27.41
C PRO A 193 4.91 -13.85 26.58
N ALA A 194 6.02 -14.40 26.10
CA ALA A 194 5.98 -15.72 25.49
C ALA A 194 5.39 -16.69 26.51
N PRO A 195 4.45 -17.57 26.14
CA PRO A 195 3.96 -18.58 27.07
C PRO A 195 5.15 -19.37 27.63
N PRO A 196 5.22 -19.64 28.93
CA PRO A 196 6.23 -20.51 29.47
C PRO A 196 6.05 -21.92 28.89
N GLY A 197 7.12 -22.47 28.34
CA GLY A 197 7.13 -23.84 27.82
C GLY A 197 7.38 -23.94 26.30
N PRO A 198 7.75 -25.12 25.83
CA PRO A 198 7.97 -25.35 24.41
C PRO A 198 6.64 -25.20 23.67
N LYS A 199 6.67 -24.53 22.53
CA LYS A 199 5.53 -24.56 21.61
C LYS A 199 5.25 -26.01 21.21
N PRO A 200 3.98 -26.44 21.20
CA PRO A 200 3.65 -27.76 20.66
C PRO A 200 4.25 -27.91 19.27
N ALA A 201 4.98 -28.96 19.03
CA ALA A 201 5.47 -29.31 17.69
C ALA A 201 4.30 -29.88 16.86
N GLY A 202 3.31 -29.04 16.60
CA GLY A 202 2.16 -29.39 15.76
C GLY A 202 2.57 -29.41 14.29
N LYS A 203 2.18 -30.43 13.56
CA LYS A 203 2.17 -30.36 12.10
C LYS A 203 1.11 -29.36 11.67
N PRO A 204 1.30 -28.65 10.55
CA PRO A 204 0.25 -27.83 9.98
C PRO A 204 -1.04 -28.65 9.86
N HIS A 205 -2.17 -28.11 10.31
CA HIS A 205 -3.49 -28.76 10.34
C HIS A 205 -3.73 -29.83 11.43
N GLN A 206 -2.84 -30.03 12.38
CA GLN A 206 -3.20 -30.77 13.58
C GLN A 206 -3.98 -29.86 14.53
N VAL A 207 -5.25 -30.19 14.71
CA VAL A 207 -6.08 -29.68 15.80
C VAL A 207 -5.62 -30.43 17.05
N SER A 208 -5.10 -29.68 18.03
CA SER A 208 -4.78 -30.23 19.37
C SER A 208 -6.03 -30.38 20.19
#